data_de3650b068f3755a4708a05b433c26d4
#
_entry.id   de3650b068f3755a4708a05b433c26d4
#
_cell.length_a   1.000
_cell.length_b   1.000
_cell.length_c   1.000
_cell.angle_alpha   90.00
_cell.angle_beta   90.00
_cell.angle_gamma   90.00
#
_symmetry.space_group_name_H-M   'P 1'
#
loop_
_entity.id
_entity.type
_entity.pdbx_description
1 polymer ?
#
loop_
_entity_poly.entity_id
_entity_poly.type
_entity_poly.pdbx_seq_one_letter_code
_entity_poly.pdbx_strand_id
1 'polypeptide(L)'
;IIKNKLFFFVNAEYSTIPTVVNRWRGSVDGVANPDAYISRTTLEDLEKVSNFVKEKYGYDTGSWTNYPATESNTKILARLDWNINDAHKLAVRYNYTLNQAWNSTNSSSMDGGTRAAYGRLSQYGMAYANSLYSMDNLVSTVSLDLNSRLSDNLSNQFLATFSKLDDMRGTNSADFPFIDIRNDDGSSVLPY
;
A
#
# COMPACT_ATOMS: atom_id res chain seq x y z
N ILE A 1 -2.83 37.90 2.17
CA ILE A 1 -3.10 37.98 3.61
C ILE A 1 -3.57 39.39 3.93
N ILE A 2 -4.70 39.50 4.57
CA ILE A 2 -5.24 40.80 5.00
C ILE A 2 -5.02 40.89 6.51
N LYS A 3 -4.34 41.94 6.98
CA LYS A 3 -4.01 42.15 8.40
C LYS A 3 -5.29 42.04 9.25
N ASN A 4 -5.25 41.21 10.30
CA ASN A 4 -6.32 40.95 11.26
C ASN A 4 -7.62 40.37 10.68
N LYS A 5 -7.68 40.06 9.39
CA LYS A 5 -8.89 39.53 8.73
C LYS A 5 -8.70 38.13 8.13
N LEU A 6 -7.57 37.89 7.49
CA LEU A 6 -7.36 36.63 6.78
C LEU A 6 -6.03 35.99 7.20
N PHE A 7 -6.14 34.77 7.72
CA PHE A 7 -5.01 33.98 8.20
C PHE A 7 -4.99 32.64 7.46
N PHE A 8 -3.80 32.08 7.28
CA PHE A 8 -3.65 30.75 6.78
C PHE A 8 -2.67 29.95 7.64
N PHE A 9 -2.85 28.66 7.63
CA PHE A 9 -1.93 27.67 8.19
C PHE A 9 -1.78 26.52 7.21
N VAL A 10 -0.54 26.08 6.98
CA VAL A 10 -0.25 24.89 6.18
C VAL A 10 0.76 24.06 6.94
N ASN A 11 0.50 22.77 7.02
CA ASN A 11 1.42 21.76 7.53
C ASN A 11 1.51 20.62 6.53
N ALA A 12 2.72 20.10 6.30
CA ALA A 12 2.96 18.92 5.49
C ALA A 12 3.90 17.98 6.25
N GLU A 13 3.58 16.70 6.24
CA GLU A 13 4.38 15.63 6.83
C GLU A 13 4.55 14.54 5.79
N TYR A 14 5.77 14.07 5.63
CA TYR A 14 6.08 12.88 4.87
C TYR A 14 6.93 11.95 5.73
N SER A 15 6.52 10.70 5.84
CA SER A 15 7.25 9.68 6.57
C SER A 15 7.38 8.41 5.76
N THR A 16 8.49 7.71 5.94
CA THR A 16 8.73 6.38 5.38
C THR A 16 9.12 5.42 6.49
N ILE A 17 8.59 4.20 6.42
CA ILE A 17 8.88 3.15 7.37
C ILE A 17 9.40 1.96 6.56
N PRO A 18 10.71 1.64 6.65
CA PRO A 18 11.24 0.42 6.07
C PRO A 18 10.58 -0.79 6.74
N THR A 19 9.89 -1.60 5.96
CA THR A 19 9.25 -2.83 6.42
C THR A 19 9.77 -4.03 5.64
N VAL A 20 9.53 -5.23 6.13
CA VAL A 20 9.85 -6.48 5.45
C VAL A 20 8.56 -7.19 5.10
N VAL A 21 8.16 -7.11 3.83
CA VAL A 21 6.96 -7.82 3.33
C VAL A 21 7.20 -9.32 3.28
N ASN A 22 8.42 -9.75 2.96
CA ASN A 22 8.80 -11.14 2.85
C ASN A 22 10.23 -11.38 3.34
N ARG A 23 10.41 -12.44 4.15
CA ARG A 23 11.72 -12.88 4.66
C ARG A 23 12.23 -14.13 3.95
N TRP A 24 11.38 -14.84 3.21
CA TRP A 24 11.76 -16.08 2.54
C TRP A 24 12.78 -15.85 1.44
N ARG A 25 13.72 -16.77 1.34
CA ARG A 25 14.79 -16.79 0.33
C ARG A 25 14.83 -18.15 -0.34
N GLY A 26 15.24 -18.20 -1.59
CA GLY A 26 15.53 -19.48 -2.27
C GLY A 26 16.70 -20.19 -1.61
N SER A 27 16.69 -21.51 -1.65
CA SER A 27 17.80 -22.36 -1.21
C SER A 27 18.88 -22.45 -2.29
N VAL A 28 20.04 -22.97 -1.89
CA VAL A 28 21.13 -23.34 -2.82
C VAL A 28 21.01 -24.81 -3.23
N ASP A 29 20.50 -25.65 -2.35
CA ASP A 29 20.51 -27.13 -2.43
C ASP A 29 19.12 -27.77 -2.53
N GLY A 30 18.06 -26.97 -2.59
CA GLY A 30 16.68 -27.47 -2.62
C GLY A 30 16.13 -27.90 -1.24
N VAL A 31 16.89 -27.70 -0.16
CA VAL A 31 16.48 -28.07 1.19
C VAL A 31 15.88 -26.86 1.90
N ALA A 32 14.62 -27.00 2.34
CA ALA A 32 13.94 -25.97 3.11
C ALA A 32 14.49 -25.89 4.54
N ASN A 33 14.61 -24.67 5.06
CA ASN A 33 14.89 -24.39 6.47
C ASN A 33 13.95 -23.29 6.96
N PRO A 34 12.80 -23.65 7.55
CA PRO A 34 11.81 -22.69 8.01
C PRO A 34 12.32 -21.72 9.08
N ASP A 35 13.20 -22.19 9.97
CA ASP A 35 13.75 -21.35 11.04
C ASP A 35 14.65 -20.22 10.48
N ALA A 36 15.27 -20.45 9.33
CA ALA A 36 16.08 -19.46 8.61
C ALA A 36 15.31 -18.75 7.48
N TYR A 37 14.01 -18.99 7.30
CA TYR A 37 13.21 -18.51 6.17
C TYR A 37 13.79 -18.90 4.81
N ILE A 38 14.24 -20.16 4.67
CA ILE A 38 14.74 -20.71 3.42
C ILE A 38 13.70 -21.66 2.82
N SER A 39 13.27 -21.33 1.59
CA SER A 39 12.37 -22.17 0.79
C SER A 39 13.12 -23.31 0.12
N ARG A 40 12.43 -24.42 -0.18
CA ARG A 40 12.98 -25.49 -1.03
C ARG A 40 13.21 -25.07 -2.48
N THR A 41 12.52 -24.02 -2.96
CA THR A 41 12.76 -23.48 -4.31
C THR A 41 14.18 -22.94 -4.41
N THR A 42 14.93 -23.39 -5.42
CA THR A 42 16.33 -22.99 -5.55
C THR A 42 16.50 -21.62 -6.17
N LEU A 43 17.61 -20.96 -5.85
CA LEU A 43 17.99 -19.70 -6.50
C LEU A 43 18.20 -19.90 -8.02
N GLU A 44 18.72 -21.07 -8.41
CA GLU A 44 18.95 -21.43 -9.82
C GLU A 44 17.62 -21.54 -10.58
N ASP A 45 16.59 -22.17 -10.00
CA ASP A 45 15.28 -22.31 -10.64
C ASP A 45 14.57 -20.96 -10.75
N LEU A 46 14.69 -20.12 -9.72
CA LEU A 46 14.14 -18.76 -9.78
C LEU A 46 14.79 -17.93 -10.89
N GLU A 47 16.09 -18.02 -11.05
CA GLU A 47 16.81 -17.34 -12.12
C GLU A 47 16.43 -17.88 -13.51
N LYS A 48 16.38 -19.21 -13.66
CA LYS A 48 15.96 -19.86 -14.92
C LYS A 48 14.58 -19.44 -15.37
N VAL A 49 13.60 -19.45 -14.45
CA VAL A 49 12.23 -19.07 -14.75
C VAL A 49 12.15 -17.59 -15.11
N SER A 50 12.81 -16.72 -14.35
CA SER A 50 12.83 -15.28 -14.64
C SER A 50 13.42 -14.99 -16.02
N ASN A 51 14.57 -15.59 -16.35
CA ASN A 51 15.22 -15.42 -17.65
C ASN A 51 14.36 -15.96 -18.79
N PHE A 52 13.77 -17.15 -18.64
CA PHE A 52 12.87 -17.73 -19.64
C PHE A 52 11.67 -16.83 -19.94
N VAL A 53 11.04 -16.31 -18.90
CA VAL A 53 9.85 -15.44 -19.05
C VAL A 53 10.25 -14.12 -19.73
N LYS A 54 11.39 -13.56 -19.37
CA LYS A 54 11.94 -12.35 -19.97
C LYS A 54 12.29 -12.55 -21.45
N GLU A 55 12.99 -13.63 -21.78
CA GLU A 55 13.42 -13.93 -23.17
C GLU A 55 12.22 -14.25 -24.08
N LYS A 56 11.28 -15.05 -23.59
CA LYS A 56 10.16 -15.55 -24.40
C LYS A 56 9.01 -14.55 -24.52
N TYR A 57 8.73 -13.80 -23.46
CA TYR A 57 7.54 -12.96 -23.36
C TYR A 57 7.85 -11.47 -23.17
N GLY A 58 9.13 -11.10 -22.97
CA GLY A 58 9.52 -9.73 -22.69
C GLY A 58 9.08 -9.23 -21.30
N TYR A 59 8.63 -10.12 -20.41
CA TYR A 59 8.09 -9.75 -19.11
C TYR A 59 9.17 -9.82 -18.03
N ASP A 60 9.32 -8.75 -17.26
CA ASP A 60 10.19 -8.70 -16.08
C ASP A 60 9.40 -9.19 -14.85
N THR A 61 9.88 -10.22 -14.19
CA THR A 61 9.26 -10.80 -12.99
C THR A 61 9.50 -9.96 -11.73
N GLY A 62 10.43 -9.03 -11.78
CA GLY A 62 10.99 -8.36 -10.61
C GLY A 62 11.95 -9.27 -9.82
N SER A 63 12.46 -8.75 -8.72
CA SER A 63 13.40 -9.46 -7.85
C SER A 63 12.74 -10.64 -7.12
N TRP A 64 13.53 -11.65 -6.79
CA TRP A 64 13.18 -12.73 -5.87
C TRP A 64 14.04 -12.75 -4.60
N THR A 65 14.89 -11.74 -4.42
CA THR A 65 15.75 -11.58 -3.24
C THR A 65 15.53 -10.28 -2.50
N ASN A 66 14.99 -9.26 -3.17
CA ASN A 66 14.74 -7.95 -2.60
C ASN A 66 13.35 -7.47 -3.03
N TYR A 67 12.43 -7.51 -2.09
CA TYR A 67 11.02 -7.19 -2.32
C TYR A 67 10.75 -5.73 -1.94
N PRO A 68 9.90 -5.01 -2.70
CA PRO A 68 9.46 -3.69 -2.28
C PRO A 68 8.70 -3.80 -0.96
N ALA A 69 9.09 -3.01 0.03
CA ALA A 69 8.57 -3.15 1.37
C ALA A 69 8.42 -1.81 2.11
N THR A 70 8.90 -0.71 1.54
CA THR A 70 8.82 0.59 2.21
C THR A 70 7.39 1.08 2.24
N GLU A 71 6.88 1.32 3.44
CA GLU A 71 5.63 2.05 3.63
C GLU A 71 5.90 3.55 3.59
N SER A 72 4.97 4.30 3.01
CA SER A 72 5.03 5.75 3.00
C SER A 72 3.71 6.37 3.44
N ASN A 73 3.81 7.51 4.12
CA ASN A 73 2.67 8.25 4.59
C ASN A 73 2.87 9.73 4.28
N THR A 74 1.92 10.31 3.53
CA THR A 74 1.89 11.73 3.21
C THR A 74 0.67 12.36 3.86
N LYS A 75 0.88 13.42 4.64
CA LYS A 75 -0.22 14.18 5.26
C LYS A 75 -0.06 15.65 4.93
N ILE A 76 -1.14 16.28 4.56
CA ILE A 76 -1.21 17.71 4.31
C ILE A 76 -2.42 18.27 5.04
N LEU A 77 -2.21 19.34 5.80
CA LEU A 77 -3.26 20.13 6.44
C LEU A 77 -3.13 21.57 5.95
N ALA A 78 -4.19 22.09 5.35
CA ALA A 78 -4.31 23.50 5.03
C ALA A 78 -5.54 24.08 5.75
N ARG A 79 -5.39 25.27 6.31
CA ARG A 79 -6.48 25.97 6.99
C ARG A 79 -6.45 27.45 6.60
N LEU A 80 -7.62 27.98 6.33
CA LEU A 80 -7.88 29.39 6.09
C LEU A 80 -8.90 29.89 7.13
N ASP A 81 -8.55 30.92 7.86
CA ASP A 81 -9.44 31.59 8.80
C ASP A 81 -9.73 33.00 8.30
N TRP A 82 -10.99 33.31 8.08
CA TRP A 82 -11.45 34.60 7.59
C TRP A 82 -12.42 35.25 8.56
N ASN A 83 -11.99 36.34 9.18
CA ASN A 83 -12.85 37.25 9.91
C ASN A 83 -13.56 38.15 8.90
N ILE A 84 -14.76 37.74 8.43
CA ILE A 84 -15.53 38.46 7.41
C ILE A 84 -15.89 39.82 7.97
N ASN A 85 -16.44 39.84 9.20
CA ASN A 85 -16.70 41.03 10.00
C ASN A 85 -16.74 40.63 11.50
N ASP A 86 -17.13 41.56 12.38
CA ASP A 86 -17.17 41.31 13.83
C ASP A 86 -18.22 40.25 14.25
N ALA A 87 -19.23 40.04 13.41
CA ALA A 87 -20.29 39.06 13.66
C ALA A 87 -20.04 37.70 12.98
N HIS A 88 -19.25 37.63 11.90
CA HIS A 88 -19.12 36.43 11.09
C HIS A 88 -17.65 36.01 10.91
N LYS A 89 -17.35 34.78 11.27
CA LYS A 89 -16.02 34.16 11.11
C LYS A 89 -16.17 32.85 10.36
N LEU A 90 -15.38 32.67 9.32
CA LEU A 90 -15.33 31.48 8.49
C LEU A 90 -13.98 30.80 8.64
N ALA A 91 -13.99 29.49 8.90
CA ALA A 91 -12.80 28.65 8.77
C ALA A 91 -13.03 27.58 7.70
N VAL A 92 -12.05 27.42 6.82
CA VAL A 92 -12.02 26.34 5.83
C VAL A 92 -10.80 25.48 6.11
N ARG A 93 -10.96 24.16 6.16
CA ARG A 93 -9.87 23.20 6.36
C ARG A 93 -9.86 22.20 5.23
N TYR A 94 -8.66 21.83 4.81
CA TYR A 94 -8.41 20.73 3.92
C TYR A 94 -7.42 19.79 4.57
N ASN A 95 -7.79 18.52 4.65
CA ASN A 95 -6.91 17.43 5.11
C ASN A 95 -6.73 16.45 3.97
N TYR A 96 -5.49 16.08 3.72
CA TYR A 96 -5.09 15.05 2.78
C TYR A 96 -4.22 14.04 3.51
N THR A 97 -4.52 12.77 3.39
CA THR A 97 -3.71 11.67 3.91
C THR A 97 -3.63 10.59 2.84
N LEU A 98 -2.42 10.23 2.44
CA LEU A 98 -2.14 9.10 1.59
C LEU A 98 -1.21 8.15 2.34
N ASN A 99 -1.68 6.95 2.60
CA ASN A 99 -0.88 5.85 3.16
C ASN A 99 -0.70 4.79 2.08
N GLN A 100 0.55 4.39 1.85
CA GLN A 100 0.92 3.35 0.87
C GLN A 100 1.69 2.26 1.60
N ALA A 101 1.22 1.01 1.48
CA ALA A 101 1.84 -0.15 2.10
C ALA A 101 1.90 -1.32 1.12
N TRP A 102 2.96 -2.12 1.19
CA TRP A 102 3.14 -3.31 0.36
C TRP A 102 2.66 -4.55 1.08
N ASN A 103 2.07 -5.46 0.33
CA ASN A 103 1.55 -6.74 0.81
C ASN A 103 2.12 -7.89 -0.02
N SER A 104 2.30 -9.01 0.66
CA SER A 104 2.70 -10.26 0.01
C SER A 104 1.61 -10.82 -0.89
N THR A 105 2.01 -11.64 -1.85
CA THR A 105 1.11 -12.37 -2.73
C THR A 105 0.05 -13.14 -1.95
N ASN A 106 -1.20 -13.02 -2.36
CA ASN A 106 -2.31 -13.71 -1.70
C ASN A 106 -2.21 -15.23 -1.85
N SER A 107 -2.17 -15.95 -0.73
CA SER A 107 -2.15 -17.41 -0.68
C SER A 107 -3.50 -18.07 -0.99
N SER A 108 -4.60 -17.29 -1.04
CA SER A 108 -5.96 -17.83 -1.24
C SER A 108 -6.22 -18.35 -2.65
N SER A 109 -5.38 -18.04 -3.63
CA SER A 109 -5.47 -18.53 -5.01
C SER A 109 -4.72 -19.86 -5.23
N MET A 110 -4.28 -20.54 -4.18
CA MET A 110 -3.78 -21.90 -4.25
C MET A 110 -4.93 -22.92 -4.32
N ASP A 111 -4.77 -23.96 -5.13
CA ASP A 111 -5.63 -25.14 -5.05
C ASP A 111 -5.45 -25.78 -3.68
N GLY A 112 -6.56 -26.06 -3.00
CA GLY A 112 -6.57 -26.66 -1.67
C GLY A 112 -6.64 -25.69 -0.48
N GLY A 113 -6.55 -24.39 -0.69
CA GLY A 113 -7.08 -23.34 0.20
C GLY A 113 -6.60 -23.24 1.64
N THR A 114 -5.49 -23.82 2.04
CA THR A 114 -4.94 -23.65 3.39
C THR A 114 -4.03 -22.41 3.45
N ARG A 115 -4.50 -21.38 4.11
CA ARG A 115 -3.93 -20.03 4.08
C ARG A 115 -2.55 -19.84 4.71
N ALA A 116 -2.09 -20.70 5.58
CA ALA A 116 -0.92 -20.38 6.40
C ALA A 116 0.31 -21.24 6.14
N ALA A 117 0.16 -22.52 5.86
CA ALA A 117 1.31 -23.43 5.74
C ALA A 117 1.87 -23.53 4.32
N TYR A 118 1.07 -23.21 3.30
CA TYR A 118 1.41 -23.42 1.89
C TYR A 118 1.27 -22.15 1.06
N GLY A 119 1.63 -21.01 1.65
CA GLY A 119 1.63 -19.74 0.94
C GLY A 119 2.66 -19.72 -0.20
N ARG A 120 2.45 -18.88 -1.19
CA ARG A 120 3.40 -18.65 -2.30
C ARG A 120 4.78 -18.19 -1.86
N LEU A 121 4.89 -17.68 -0.65
CA LEU A 121 6.12 -17.31 0.03
C LEU A 121 6.18 -18.11 1.33
N SER A 122 6.82 -19.26 1.28
CA SER A 122 6.87 -20.24 2.37
C SER A 122 8.07 -21.19 2.19
N GLN A 123 8.19 -22.14 3.10
CA GLN A 123 9.17 -23.23 2.93
C GLN A 123 8.98 -24.06 1.65
N TYR A 124 7.82 -24.00 1.02
CA TYR A 124 7.48 -24.81 -0.15
C TYR A 124 7.52 -24.08 -1.47
N GLY A 125 7.57 -22.74 -1.46
CA GLY A 125 7.53 -21.97 -2.69
C GLY A 125 7.99 -20.54 -2.53
N MET A 126 8.32 -19.95 -3.67
CA MET A 126 8.75 -18.56 -3.79
C MET A 126 7.89 -17.82 -4.82
N ALA A 127 7.84 -16.52 -4.71
CA ALA A 127 7.19 -15.64 -5.67
C ALA A 127 8.10 -14.47 -6.00
N TYR A 128 7.94 -13.90 -7.19
CA TYR A 128 8.69 -12.73 -7.61
C TYR A 128 8.07 -11.42 -7.10
N ALA A 129 8.87 -10.37 -7.04
CA ALA A 129 8.45 -9.07 -6.51
C ALA A 129 7.25 -8.48 -7.24
N ASN A 130 7.12 -8.70 -8.55
CA ASN A 130 6.00 -8.20 -9.33
C ASN A 130 4.68 -8.93 -9.07
N SER A 131 4.68 -10.00 -8.26
CA SER A 131 3.45 -10.63 -7.75
C SER A 131 2.90 -9.98 -6.48
N LEU A 132 3.66 -9.09 -5.85
CA LEU A 132 3.21 -8.31 -4.70
C LEU A 132 2.27 -7.19 -5.15
N TYR A 133 1.51 -6.66 -4.20
CA TYR A 133 0.62 -5.54 -4.45
C TYR A 133 0.76 -4.48 -3.36
N SER A 134 0.57 -3.22 -3.74
CA SER A 134 0.40 -2.14 -2.78
C SER A 134 -1.06 -1.95 -2.40
N MET A 135 -1.27 -1.38 -1.21
CA MET A 135 -2.54 -0.81 -0.78
C MET A 135 -2.32 0.67 -0.56
N ASP A 136 -3.04 1.47 -1.32
CA ASP A 136 -2.98 2.91 -1.30
C ASP A 136 -4.30 3.44 -0.73
N ASN A 137 -4.25 3.93 0.51
CA ASN A 137 -5.42 4.48 1.20
C ASN A 137 -5.34 6.00 1.17
N LEU A 138 -6.21 6.61 0.39
CA LEU A 138 -6.31 8.05 0.23
C LEU A 138 -7.55 8.58 0.94
N VAL A 139 -7.36 9.53 1.85
CA VAL A 139 -8.45 10.30 2.48
C VAL A 139 -8.25 11.77 2.16
N SER A 140 -9.28 12.40 1.59
CA SER A 140 -9.32 13.81 1.30
C SER A 140 -10.58 14.41 1.92
N THR A 141 -10.42 15.38 2.83
CA THR A 141 -11.52 15.98 3.58
C THR A 141 -11.47 17.50 3.48
N VAL A 142 -12.58 18.09 3.12
CA VAL A 142 -12.83 19.54 3.21
C VAL A 142 -13.86 19.79 4.29
N SER A 143 -13.60 20.72 5.19
CA SER A 143 -14.57 21.18 6.17
C SER A 143 -14.69 22.70 6.16
N LEU A 144 -15.92 23.16 6.34
CA LEU A 144 -16.28 24.57 6.42
C LEU A 144 -17.00 24.81 7.75
N ASP A 145 -16.55 25.79 8.50
CA ASP A 145 -17.09 26.18 9.81
C ASP A 145 -17.38 27.68 9.79
N LEU A 146 -18.67 28.04 9.76
CA LEU A 146 -19.11 29.42 9.79
C LEU A 146 -19.77 29.72 11.16
N ASN A 147 -19.10 30.55 11.94
CA ASN A 147 -19.58 31.06 13.21
C ASN A 147 -20.18 32.44 13.02
N SER A 148 -21.44 32.63 13.43
CA SER A 148 -22.21 33.86 13.25
C SER A 148 -22.85 34.29 14.56
N ARG A 149 -22.58 35.51 14.98
CA ARG A 149 -23.34 36.19 16.05
C ARG A 149 -24.46 36.97 15.39
N LEU A 150 -25.70 36.47 15.55
CA LEU A 150 -26.90 37.06 14.92
C LEU A 150 -27.50 38.21 15.74
N SER A 151 -27.34 38.17 17.07
CA SER A 151 -27.69 39.23 18.01
C SER A 151 -26.86 39.10 19.28
N ASP A 152 -27.07 39.97 20.27
CA ASP A 152 -26.37 39.91 21.56
C ASP A 152 -26.63 38.59 22.34
N ASN A 153 -27.77 37.96 22.11
CA ASN A 153 -28.22 36.77 22.80
C ASN A 153 -28.31 35.53 21.87
N LEU A 154 -27.95 35.65 20.57
CA LEU A 154 -28.13 34.60 19.61
C LEU A 154 -26.87 34.42 18.76
N SER A 155 -26.27 33.23 18.81
CA SER A 155 -25.23 32.83 17.93
C SER A 155 -25.58 31.52 17.22
N ASN A 156 -25.02 31.35 16.04
CA ASN A 156 -25.19 30.15 15.22
C ASN A 156 -23.82 29.64 14.72
N GLN A 157 -23.65 28.33 14.68
CA GLN A 157 -22.53 27.66 14.01
C GLN A 157 -23.08 26.77 12.90
N PHE A 158 -22.61 26.98 11.70
CA PHE A 158 -22.87 26.10 10.58
C PHE A 158 -21.59 25.34 10.25
N LEU A 159 -21.63 24.00 10.34
CA LEU A 159 -20.52 23.10 10.02
C LEU A 159 -20.92 22.20 8.86
N ALA A 160 -20.11 22.20 7.80
CA ALA A 160 -20.25 21.27 6.69
C ALA A 160 -18.90 20.54 6.46
N THR A 161 -18.97 19.23 6.26
CA THR A 161 -17.78 18.41 5.99
C THR A 161 -18.06 17.46 4.83
N PHE A 162 -17.14 17.39 3.90
CA PHE A 162 -17.13 16.42 2.81
C PHE A 162 -15.83 15.63 2.86
N SER A 163 -15.94 14.30 2.84
CA SER A 163 -14.79 13.38 2.81
C SER A 163 -14.89 12.46 1.62
N LYS A 164 -13.79 12.31 0.89
CA LYS A 164 -13.61 11.31 -0.15
C LYS A 164 -12.55 10.31 0.32
N LEU A 165 -12.89 9.04 0.25
CA LEU A 165 -12.01 7.92 0.56
C LEU A 165 -11.83 7.11 -0.74
N ASP A 166 -10.58 6.85 -1.09
CA ASP A 166 -10.21 5.99 -2.22
C ASP A 166 -9.22 4.95 -1.71
N ASP A 167 -9.61 3.68 -1.78
CA ASP A 167 -8.75 2.55 -1.45
C ASP A 167 -8.41 1.83 -2.76
N MET A 168 -7.13 1.87 -3.13
CA MET A 168 -6.65 1.30 -4.39
C MET A 168 -5.62 0.22 -4.14
N ARG A 169 -5.61 -0.78 -5.02
CA ARG A 169 -4.49 -1.72 -5.13
C ARG A 169 -3.62 -1.32 -6.29
N GLY A 170 -2.32 -1.20 -6.02
CA GLY A 170 -1.30 -0.98 -7.03
C GLY A 170 -0.44 -2.23 -7.24
N THR A 171 0.29 -2.27 -8.33
CA THR A 171 1.28 -3.30 -8.62
C THR A 171 2.42 -2.70 -9.43
N ASN A 172 3.62 -3.28 -9.29
CA ASN A 172 4.76 -2.98 -10.17
C ASN A 172 4.79 -3.86 -11.42
N SER A 173 3.84 -4.82 -11.52
CA SER A 173 3.72 -5.70 -12.68
C SER A 173 3.15 -4.96 -13.88
N ALA A 174 3.68 -5.26 -15.07
CA ALA A 174 2.96 -5.05 -16.30
C ALA A 174 1.83 -6.10 -16.44
N ASP A 175 0.92 -5.90 -17.40
CA ASP A 175 -0.14 -6.86 -17.70
C ASP A 175 0.47 -8.18 -18.19
N PHE A 176 0.38 -9.19 -17.35
CA PHE A 176 0.91 -10.52 -17.62
C PHE A 176 0.07 -11.58 -16.88
N PRO A 177 -0.19 -12.75 -17.49
CA PRO A 177 -0.93 -13.83 -16.86
C PRO A 177 -0.25 -14.27 -15.57
N PHE A 178 -1.07 -14.58 -14.55
CA PHE A 178 -0.55 -15.18 -13.33
C PHE A 178 -0.22 -16.66 -13.60
N ILE A 179 1.03 -17.08 -13.32
CA ILE A 179 1.53 -18.43 -13.55
C ILE A 179 2.00 -19.03 -12.23
N ASP A 180 1.42 -20.16 -11.85
CA ASP A 180 1.91 -21.02 -10.78
C ASP A 180 2.68 -22.19 -11.40
N ILE A 181 3.96 -22.33 -11.08
CA ILE A 181 4.77 -23.51 -11.40
C ILE A 181 4.69 -24.44 -10.20
N ARG A 182 4.34 -25.69 -10.43
CA ARG A 182 4.16 -26.69 -9.39
C ARG A 182 5.12 -27.85 -9.57
N ASN A 183 5.47 -28.50 -8.48
CA ASN A 183 6.31 -29.68 -8.52
C ASN A 183 5.54 -30.85 -9.18
N ASP A 184 6.26 -31.68 -9.95
CA ASP A 184 5.73 -32.85 -10.67
C ASP A 184 5.63 -34.09 -9.76
N ASP A 185 5.40 -33.89 -8.46
CA ASP A 185 5.20 -34.99 -7.49
C ASP A 185 3.76 -35.51 -7.45
N GLY A 186 2.91 -35.06 -8.39
CA GLY A 186 1.48 -35.39 -8.42
C GLY A 186 0.66 -34.65 -7.36
N SER A 187 1.28 -33.78 -6.59
CA SER A 187 0.61 -32.94 -5.59
C SER A 187 0.07 -31.67 -6.25
N SER A 188 -1.25 -31.52 -6.27
CA SER A 188 -1.90 -30.27 -6.70
C SER A 188 -1.81 -29.15 -5.67
N VAL A 189 -1.22 -29.39 -4.52
CA VAL A 189 -1.29 -28.55 -3.34
C VAL A 189 -0.03 -27.71 -3.12
N LEU A 190 1.14 -28.24 -3.50
CA LEU A 190 2.41 -27.58 -3.21
C LEU A 190 2.94 -26.81 -4.43
N PRO A 191 3.27 -25.52 -4.29
CA PRO A 191 4.03 -24.80 -5.31
C PRO A 191 5.43 -25.43 -5.45
N TYR A 192 6.02 -25.27 -6.64
CA TYR A 192 7.40 -25.69 -6.93
C TYR A 192 8.42 -24.87 -6.15
#